data_331fe153217e025a1ae98c16e6da77b6
#
_entry.id   331fe153217e025a1ae98c16e6da77b6
#
_cell.length_a   1.000
_cell.length_b   1.000
_cell.length_c   1.000
_cell.angle_alpha   90.00
_cell.angle_beta   90.00
_cell.angle_gamma   90.00
#
_symmetry.space_group_name_H-M   'P 1'
#
loop_
_entity.id
_entity.type
_entity.pdbx_description
1 polymer ?
#
loop_
_entity_poly.entity_id
_entity_poly.type
_entity_poly.pdbx_seq_one_letter_code
_entity_poly.pdbx_strand_id
1 'polypeptide(L)'
;MKGKVIVSSFWTRFFSFGKAQAITIFPFIFLRYRIDKADKILINHERIHLIQALELLVIPFYIWYLSEFLYRYIQHRDFNTAYSHISFEREAYSNQHDMDYLKNRKRFGFWKYW
;
A
#
# COMPACT_ATOMS: atom_id res chain seq x y z
N MET A 1 9.35 6.14 -10.30
CA MET A 1 8.02 5.82 -10.81
C MET A 1 6.95 6.41 -9.90
N LYS A 2 5.99 7.09 -10.49
CA LYS A 2 4.91 7.73 -9.71
C LYS A 2 3.57 7.03 -9.83
N GLY A 3 3.43 6.13 -10.79
CA GLY A 3 2.19 5.44 -11.07
C GLY A 3 1.13 6.36 -11.68
N LYS A 4 -0.01 5.80 -12.03
CA LYS A 4 -1.13 6.55 -12.58
C LYS A 4 -2.26 6.58 -11.56
N VAL A 5 -2.68 7.78 -11.17
CA VAL A 5 -3.77 7.96 -10.20
C VAL A 5 -5.11 7.96 -10.94
N ILE A 6 -6.01 7.08 -10.52
CA ILE A 6 -7.35 6.95 -11.09
C ILE A 6 -8.37 7.14 -9.98
N VAL A 7 -9.30 8.08 -10.17
CA VAL A 7 -10.41 8.28 -9.23
C VAL A 7 -11.58 7.42 -9.68
N SER A 8 -11.87 6.39 -8.90
CA SER A 8 -12.99 5.49 -9.17
C SER A 8 -13.47 4.86 -7.86
N SER A 9 -14.63 5.27 -7.40
CA SER A 9 -15.24 4.69 -6.21
C SER A 9 -15.51 3.20 -6.40
N PHE A 10 -15.98 2.82 -7.59
CA PHE A 10 -16.30 1.43 -7.90
C PHE A 10 -15.06 0.53 -7.79
N TRP A 11 -13.98 0.86 -8.51
CA TRP A 11 -12.79 0.02 -8.53
C TRP A 11 -12.05 0.03 -7.19
N THR A 12 -12.01 1.17 -6.50
CA THR A 12 -11.37 1.25 -5.18
C THR A 12 -12.10 0.33 -4.20
N ARG A 13 -13.43 0.36 -4.19
CA ARG A 13 -14.22 -0.52 -3.31
C ARG A 13 -14.10 -1.97 -3.72
N PHE A 14 -14.10 -2.24 -5.03
CA PHE A 14 -13.99 -3.61 -5.54
C PHE A 14 -12.69 -4.28 -5.09
N PHE A 15 -11.54 -3.62 -5.32
CA PHE A 15 -10.24 -4.18 -4.99
C PHE A 15 -9.95 -4.22 -3.49
N SER A 16 -10.59 -3.38 -2.70
CA SER A 16 -10.36 -3.31 -1.25
C SER A 16 -11.50 -3.93 -0.43
N PHE A 17 -12.46 -4.57 -1.07
CA PHE A 17 -13.65 -5.11 -0.42
C PHE A 17 -14.42 -4.03 0.35
N GLY A 18 -14.45 -2.82 -0.17
CA GLY A 18 -15.16 -1.69 0.43
C GLY A 18 -14.47 -1.04 1.62
N LYS A 19 -13.25 -1.46 1.95
CA LYS A 19 -12.58 -1.06 3.21
C LYS A 19 -11.61 0.10 3.06
N ALA A 20 -11.03 0.31 1.87
CA ALA A 20 -9.99 1.31 1.71
C ALA A 20 -10.48 2.57 1.00
N GLN A 21 -9.85 3.69 1.35
CA GLN A 21 -10.01 4.98 0.70
C GLN A 21 -9.16 5.06 -0.58
N ALA A 22 -8.05 4.33 -0.60
CA ALA A 22 -7.16 4.21 -1.74
C ALA A 22 -6.56 2.82 -1.77
N ILE A 23 -6.20 2.34 -2.96
CA ILE A 23 -5.53 1.06 -3.11
C ILE A 23 -4.59 1.11 -4.31
N THR A 24 -3.43 0.48 -4.17
CA THR A 24 -2.46 0.35 -5.24
C THR A 24 -2.63 -0.99 -5.94
N ILE A 25 -2.99 -0.93 -7.22
CA ILE A 25 -2.97 -2.09 -8.12
C ILE A 25 -2.00 -1.72 -9.24
N PHE A 26 -0.78 -2.19 -9.14
CA PHE A 26 0.31 -1.79 -10.02
C PHE A 26 -0.09 -1.84 -11.50
N PRO A 27 0.19 -0.83 -12.31
CA PRO A 27 0.88 0.43 -12.00
C PRO A 27 -0.05 1.57 -11.58
N PHE A 28 -1.24 1.27 -11.13
CA PHE A 28 -2.28 2.25 -10.83
C PHE A 28 -2.45 2.47 -9.34
N ILE A 29 -2.86 3.69 -8.99
CA ILE A 29 -3.35 4.04 -7.65
C ILE A 29 -4.80 4.43 -7.81
N PHE A 30 -5.71 3.64 -7.22
CA PHE A 30 -7.15 3.93 -7.25
C PHE A 30 -7.57 4.71 -6.02
N LEU A 31 -8.27 5.81 -6.22
CA LEU A 31 -8.80 6.65 -5.15
C LEU A 31 -10.32 6.57 -5.13
N ARG A 32 -10.88 6.46 -3.94
CA ARG A 32 -12.33 6.40 -3.77
C ARG A 32 -13.00 7.74 -4.05
N TYR A 33 -12.36 8.85 -3.65
CA TYR A 33 -12.92 10.19 -3.77
C TYR A 33 -11.97 11.12 -4.53
N ARG A 34 -12.55 12.02 -5.35
CA ARG A 34 -11.74 12.96 -6.13
C ARG A 34 -10.89 13.89 -5.24
N ILE A 35 -11.43 14.29 -4.09
CA ILE A 35 -10.73 15.18 -3.17
C ILE A 35 -9.41 14.57 -2.66
N ASP A 36 -9.33 13.25 -2.63
CA ASP A 36 -8.13 12.55 -2.16
C ASP A 36 -6.93 12.74 -3.09
N LYS A 37 -7.13 13.20 -4.33
CA LYS A 37 -6.02 13.56 -5.24
C LYS A 37 -5.13 14.65 -4.65
N ALA A 38 -5.67 15.51 -3.81
CA ALA A 38 -4.92 16.58 -3.16
C ALA A 38 -4.25 16.13 -1.86
N ASP A 39 -4.52 14.92 -1.40
CA ASP A 39 -3.94 14.38 -0.17
C ASP A 39 -2.56 13.79 -0.46
N LYS A 40 -1.53 14.60 -0.26
CA LYS A 40 -0.15 14.22 -0.54
C LYS A 40 0.35 13.05 0.31
N ILE A 41 -0.13 12.96 1.55
CA ILE A 41 0.25 11.88 2.47
C ILE A 41 -0.31 10.56 1.96
N LEU A 42 -1.60 10.54 1.61
CA LEU A 42 -2.24 9.35 1.06
C LEU A 42 -1.58 8.89 -0.23
N ILE A 43 -1.32 9.80 -1.16
CA ILE A 43 -0.65 9.48 -2.42
C ILE A 43 0.76 8.97 -2.18
N ASN A 44 1.50 9.57 -1.26
CA ASN A 44 2.85 9.13 -0.92
C ASN A 44 2.83 7.71 -0.35
N HIS A 45 1.87 7.40 0.51
CA HIS A 45 1.67 6.06 1.07
C HIS A 45 1.48 5.03 -0.06
N GLU A 46 0.59 5.32 -1.02
CA GLU A 46 0.32 4.40 -2.12
C GLU A 46 1.52 4.28 -3.07
N ARG A 47 2.29 5.36 -3.27
CA ARG A 47 3.52 5.30 -4.07
C ARG A 47 4.58 4.42 -3.43
N ILE A 48 4.64 4.36 -2.12
CA ILE A 48 5.54 3.43 -1.43
C ILE A 48 5.17 2.00 -1.82
N HIS A 49 3.88 1.66 -1.85
CA HIS A 49 3.44 0.34 -2.29
C HIS A 49 3.79 0.06 -3.75
N LEU A 50 3.73 1.07 -4.64
CA LEU A 50 4.14 0.90 -6.04
C LEU A 50 5.60 0.46 -6.14
N ILE A 51 6.48 1.08 -5.38
CA ILE A 51 7.90 0.76 -5.40
C ILE A 51 8.15 -0.62 -4.78
N GLN A 52 7.46 -0.96 -3.69
CA GLN A 52 7.52 -2.29 -3.11
C GLN A 52 7.11 -3.36 -4.14
N ALA A 53 6.02 -3.12 -4.86
CA ALA A 53 5.53 -4.04 -5.88
C ALA A 53 6.54 -4.19 -7.02
N LEU A 54 7.12 -3.08 -7.45
CA LEU A 54 8.11 -3.10 -8.52
C LEU A 54 9.36 -3.89 -8.12
N GLU A 55 9.84 -3.72 -6.88
CA GLU A 55 11.01 -4.44 -6.37
C GLU A 55 10.78 -5.94 -6.36
N LEU A 56 9.58 -6.39 -6.05
CA LEU A 56 9.25 -7.80 -5.96
C LEU A 56 8.60 -8.35 -7.24
N LEU A 57 8.73 -7.63 -8.35
CA LEU A 57 8.24 -8.05 -9.67
C LEU A 57 6.71 -8.20 -9.71
N VAL A 58 6.01 -7.37 -8.98
CA VAL A 58 4.55 -7.20 -8.98
C VAL A 58 3.80 -8.40 -8.42
N ILE A 59 3.71 -9.52 -9.15
CA ILE A 59 2.92 -10.68 -8.72
C ILE A 59 3.45 -11.30 -7.42
N PRO A 60 4.75 -11.54 -7.25
CA PRO A 60 5.28 -11.98 -5.96
C PRO A 60 5.00 -11.01 -4.81
N PHE A 61 4.92 -9.70 -5.08
CA PHE A 61 4.53 -8.71 -4.06
C PHE A 61 3.13 -9.02 -3.50
N TYR A 62 2.15 -9.26 -4.38
CA TYR A 62 0.77 -9.51 -3.93
C TYR A 62 0.65 -10.85 -3.22
N ILE A 63 1.39 -11.87 -3.66
CA ILE A 63 1.42 -13.17 -2.99
C ILE A 63 1.99 -13.01 -1.58
N TRP A 64 3.10 -12.32 -1.45
CA TRP A 64 3.72 -12.05 -0.15
C TRP A 64 2.81 -11.22 0.75
N TYR A 65 2.22 -10.15 0.20
CA TYR A 65 1.30 -9.28 0.94
C TYR A 65 0.14 -10.08 1.52
N LEU A 66 -0.51 -10.87 0.68
CA LEU A 66 -1.65 -11.68 1.11
C LEU A 66 -1.24 -12.76 2.10
N SER A 67 -0.10 -13.41 1.88
CA SER A 67 0.41 -14.44 2.79
C SER A 67 0.72 -13.85 4.17
N GLU A 68 1.34 -12.68 4.19
CA GLU A 68 1.64 -11.98 5.45
C GLU A 68 0.36 -11.54 6.16
N PHE A 69 -0.64 -11.07 5.40
CA PHE A 69 -1.94 -10.73 5.96
C PHE A 69 -2.59 -11.94 6.64
N LEU A 70 -2.61 -13.09 5.97
CA LEU A 70 -3.21 -14.31 6.53
C LEU A 70 -2.47 -14.75 7.79
N TYR A 71 -1.14 -14.70 7.77
CA TYR A 71 -0.34 -15.02 8.96
C TYR A 71 -0.68 -14.12 10.14
N ARG A 72 -0.77 -12.82 9.91
CA ARG A 72 -1.11 -11.86 10.96
C ARG A 72 -2.55 -12.01 11.42
N TYR A 73 -3.46 -12.34 10.50
CA TYR A 73 -4.86 -12.59 10.85
C TYR A 73 -5.00 -13.79 11.76
N ILE A 74 -4.27 -14.86 11.51
CA ILE A 74 -4.27 -16.03 12.38
C ILE A 74 -3.77 -15.68 13.79
N GLN A 75 -2.76 -14.81 13.89
CA GLN A 75 -2.22 -14.34 15.16
C GLN A 75 -3.20 -13.47 15.93
N HIS A 76 -3.82 -12.51 15.27
CA HIS A 76 -4.57 -11.44 15.93
C HIS A 76 -6.08 -11.58 15.85
N ARG A 77 -6.58 -12.34 14.89
CA ARG A 77 -8.02 -12.59 14.69
C ARG A 77 -8.83 -11.31 14.49
N ASP A 78 -8.21 -10.25 13.98
CA ASP A 78 -8.83 -8.97 13.70
C ASP A 78 -8.27 -8.41 12.39
N PHE A 79 -9.18 -8.00 11.48
CA PHE A 79 -8.79 -7.52 10.14
C PHE A 79 -7.86 -6.32 10.22
N ASN A 80 -8.27 -5.27 10.96
CA ASN A 80 -7.50 -4.03 11.00
C ASN A 80 -6.13 -4.22 11.65
N THR A 81 -6.08 -5.04 12.71
CA THR A 81 -4.81 -5.36 13.38
C THR A 81 -3.89 -6.14 12.44
N ALA A 82 -4.42 -7.16 11.76
CA ALA A 82 -3.64 -7.95 10.81
C ALA A 82 -3.08 -7.07 9.69
N TYR A 83 -3.93 -6.24 9.10
CA TYR A 83 -3.57 -5.32 8.04
C TYR A 83 -2.43 -4.38 8.47
N SER A 84 -2.54 -3.77 9.64
CA SER A 84 -1.54 -2.82 10.13
C SER A 84 -0.21 -3.47 10.49
N HIS A 85 -0.16 -4.79 10.66
CA HIS A 85 1.07 -5.52 10.98
C HIS A 85 1.80 -6.08 9.75
N ILE A 86 1.24 -5.95 8.55
CA ILE A 86 1.94 -6.34 7.33
C ILE A 86 3.18 -5.46 7.17
N SER A 87 4.33 -6.04 6.87
CA SER A 87 5.59 -5.28 6.75
C SER A 87 5.50 -4.15 5.72
N PHE A 88 4.84 -4.40 4.59
CA PHE A 88 4.64 -3.39 3.55
C PHE A 88 3.83 -2.20 4.07
N GLU A 89 2.79 -2.46 4.85
CA GLU A 89 1.97 -1.42 5.45
C GLU A 89 2.72 -0.67 6.55
N ARG A 90 3.49 -1.39 7.35
CA ARG A 90 4.29 -0.77 8.41
C ARG A 90 5.32 0.20 7.83
N GLU A 91 5.97 -0.19 6.75
CA GLU A 91 6.89 0.72 6.05
C GLU A 91 6.14 1.95 5.54
N ALA A 92 5.00 1.77 4.88
CA ALA A 92 4.25 2.86 4.29
C ALA A 92 3.71 3.83 5.35
N TYR A 93 3.08 3.32 6.41
CA TYR A 93 2.55 4.16 7.49
C TYR A 93 3.65 4.91 8.24
N SER A 94 4.80 4.27 8.45
CA SER A 94 5.91 4.90 9.17
C SER A 94 6.55 6.05 8.39
N ASN A 95 6.40 6.07 7.06
CA ASN A 95 7.12 7.01 6.21
C ASN A 95 6.22 7.86 5.31
N GLN A 96 4.90 7.73 5.43
CA GLN A 96 3.96 8.43 4.54
C GLN A 96 4.02 9.95 4.67
N HIS A 97 4.45 10.48 5.81
CA HIS A 97 4.56 11.91 6.04
C HIS A 97 5.85 12.52 5.49
N ASP A 98 6.83 11.70 5.15
CA ASP A 98 8.09 12.14 4.56
C ASP A 98 7.97 12.12 3.04
N MET A 99 7.76 13.29 2.44
CA MET A 99 7.58 13.40 0.99
C MET A 99 8.83 13.05 0.20
N ASP A 100 9.99 13.04 0.83
CA ASP A 100 11.27 12.68 0.21
C ASP A 100 11.68 11.23 0.51
N TYR A 101 10.83 10.47 1.18
CA TYR A 101 11.18 9.11 1.59
C TYR A 101 11.58 8.23 0.41
N LEU A 102 10.81 8.22 -0.66
CA LEU A 102 11.11 7.39 -1.84
C LEU A 102 12.40 7.79 -2.54
N LYS A 103 12.78 9.06 -2.46
CA LYS A 103 14.05 9.57 -2.99
C LYS A 103 15.25 8.97 -2.27
N ASN A 104 15.11 8.77 -0.97
CA ASN A 104 16.21 8.35 -0.09
C ASN A 104 16.08 6.90 0.36
N ARG A 105 15.00 6.23 -0.02
CA ARG A 105 14.69 4.87 0.41
C ARG A 105 15.69 3.88 -0.16
N LYS A 106 16.16 2.96 0.68
CA LYS A 106 17.00 1.85 0.26
C LYS A 106 16.15 0.76 -0.36
N ARG A 107 16.74 0.04 -1.32
CA ARG A 107 16.08 -1.11 -1.97
C ARG A 107 15.67 -2.13 -0.92
N PHE A 108 14.48 -2.69 -1.07
CA PHE A 108 13.89 -3.65 -0.13
C PHE A 108 13.76 -3.10 1.29
N GLY A 109 13.43 -1.81 1.41
CA GLY A 109 13.29 -1.13 2.69
C GLY A 109 12.21 -1.71 3.60
N PHE A 110 11.22 -2.44 3.04
CA PHE A 110 10.18 -3.08 3.82
C PHE A 110 10.73 -4.14 4.78
N TRP A 111 11.86 -4.73 4.46
CA TRP A 111 12.44 -5.86 5.21
C TRP A 111 12.68 -5.54 6.68
N LYS A 112 13.09 -4.33 6.99
CA LYS A 112 13.33 -3.95 8.38
C LYS A 112 12.05 -3.75 9.20
N TYR A 113 10.88 -3.81 8.56
CA TYR A 113 9.57 -3.66 9.22
C TYR A 113 8.88 -5.02 9.45
N TRP A 114 9.54 -6.10 9.10
CA TRP A 114 9.01 -7.47 9.27
C TRP A 114 8.68 -7.86 10.74
#